data_21382934083d72d7d1f4a84484033026
#
_entry.id   21382934083d72d7d1f4a84484033026
#
_cell.length_a   1.000
_cell.length_b   1.000
_cell.length_c   1.000
_cell.angle_alpha   90.00
_cell.angle_beta   90.00
_cell.angle_gamma   90.00
#
_symmetry.space_group_name_H-M   'P 1'
#
loop_
_entity.id
_entity.type
_entity.pdbx_description
1 polymer ?
#
loop_
_entity_poly.entity_id
_entity_poly.type
_entity_poly.pdbx_seq_one_letter_code
_entity_poly.pdbx_strand_id
1 'polypeptide(L)'
;MNAPQVPKRAGRRQLLVVGSIFLVPLAAAFLLYYSAGWRPAANAHGLLIEPPRTLVVAGVLLADGRTAPASVFEGKWSLVHPAAVCDERTEALLDELARVRVALGKDESRVRRVLLHAGACSGVTFQSRDADLLVLAATATGGDDFLAQFPPAADGAPASTWSTRMAT
;
A
#
# COMPACT_ATOMS: atom_id res chain seq x y z
N MET A 1 -9.57 26.13 66.64
CA MET A 1 -8.88 25.85 65.35
C MET A 1 -9.94 25.86 64.24
N ASN A 2 -10.06 26.98 63.50
CA ASN A 2 -11.05 27.14 62.43
C ASN A 2 -10.44 26.59 61.12
N ALA A 3 -11.01 25.53 60.59
CA ALA A 3 -10.61 25.01 59.27
C ALA A 3 -11.01 26.04 58.19
N PRO A 4 -10.12 26.31 57.19
CA PRO A 4 -10.42 27.25 56.14
C PRO A 4 -11.56 26.69 55.27
N GLN A 5 -12.68 27.41 55.25
CA GLN A 5 -13.81 27.12 54.39
C GLN A 5 -13.46 27.51 52.95
N VAL A 6 -13.11 26.56 52.11
CA VAL A 6 -12.91 26.80 50.67
C VAL A 6 -14.27 27.14 50.03
N PRO A 7 -14.42 28.33 49.41
CA PRO A 7 -15.68 28.75 48.84
C PRO A 7 -16.09 27.79 47.69
N LYS A 8 -17.25 27.11 47.84
CA LYS A 8 -17.79 26.11 46.88
C LYS A 8 -17.94 26.63 45.43
N ARG A 9 -17.95 27.96 45.25
CA ARG A 9 -18.01 28.58 43.90
C ARG A 9 -16.68 28.54 43.15
N ALA A 10 -15.52 28.55 43.83
CA ALA A 10 -14.21 28.45 43.19
C ALA A 10 -13.96 27.08 42.58
N GLY A 11 -14.36 26.01 43.25
CA GLY A 11 -14.21 24.65 42.76
C GLY A 11 -15.02 24.38 41.49
N ARG A 12 -16.25 24.91 41.40
CA ARG A 12 -17.10 24.71 40.20
C ARG A 12 -16.53 25.41 38.96
N ARG A 13 -16.01 26.64 39.12
CA ARG A 13 -15.36 27.38 38.02
C ARG A 13 -14.09 26.67 37.55
N GLN A 14 -13.31 26.15 38.47
CA GLN A 14 -12.07 25.44 38.18
C GLN A 14 -12.36 24.11 37.43
N LEU A 15 -13.41 23.40 37.84
CA LEU A 15 -13.87 22.19 37.17
C LEU A 15 -14.37 22.46 35.75
N LEU A 16 -15.09 23.56 35.51
CA LEU A 16 -15.55 23.99 34.19
C LEU A 16 -14.39 24.37 33.28
N VAL A 17 -13.34 25.07 33.82
CA VAL A 17 -12.15 25.45 33.05
C VAL A 17 -11.37 24.18 32.61
N VAL A 18 -11.15 23.26 33.55
CA VAL A 18 -10.46 21.98 33.21
C VAL A 18 -11.28 21.17 32.23
N GLY A 19 -12.59 21.05 32.41
CA GLY A 19 -13.48 20.34 31.49
C GLY A 19 -13.50 20.98 30.11
N SER A 20 -13.48 22.32 30.00
CA SER A 20 -13.52 22.99 28.70
C SER A 20 -12.24 22.78 27.88
N ILE A 21 -11.09 22.63 28.52
CA ILE A 21 -9.81 22.33 27.81
C ILE A 21 -9.89 21.04 27.06
N PHE A 22 -10.65 20.05 27.54
CA PHE A 22 -10.83 18.76 26.84
C PHE A 22 -12.05 18.75 25.93
N LEU A 23 -13.17 19.34 26.36
CA LEU A 23 -14.42 19.29 25.60
C LEU A 23 -14.42 20.21 24.38
N VAL A 24 -13.77 21.39 24.47
CA VAL A 24 -13.76 22.34 23.35
C VAL A 24 -13.03 21.77 22.12
N PRO A 25 -11.79 21.23 22.20
CA PRO A 25 -11.14 20.65 21.02
C PRO A 25 -11.87 19.41 20.50
N LEU A 26 -12.46 18.60 21.38
CA LEU A 26 -13.25 17.46 20.97
C LEU A 26 -14.51 17.89 20.20
N ALA A 27 -15.25 18.87 20.72
CA ALA A 27 -16.43 19.42 20.08
C ALA A 27 -16.08 20.09 18.74
N ALA A 28 -14.96 20.82 18.68
CA ALA A 28 -14.48 21.44 17.45
C ALA A 28 -14.11 20.38 16.40
N ALA A 29 -13.42 19.34 16.79
CA ALA A 29 -13.10 18.23 15.90
C ALA A 29 -14.36 17.52 15.36
N PHE A 30 -15.34 17.32 16.24
CA PHE A 30 -16.63 16.71 15.85
C PHE A 30 -17.41 17.60 14.89
N LEU A 31 -17.48 18.89 15.17
CA LEU A 31 -18.12 19.87 14.29
C LEU A 31 -17.43 19.96 12.92
N LEU A 32 -16.09 20.00 12.90
CA LEU A 32 -15.34 19.99 11.64
C LEU A 32 -15.56 18.69 10.85
N TYR A 33 -15.59 17.56 11.50
CA TYR A 33 -15.78 16.26 10.84
C TYR A 33 -17.19 16.13 10.23
N TYR A 34 -18.23 16.58 10.95
CA TYR A 34 -19.61 16.39 10.50
C TYR A 34 -20.19 17.55 9.69
N SER A 35 -19.77 18.80 9.92
CA SER A 35 -20.37 19.97 9.26
C SER A 35 -19.65 20.42 8.01
N ALA A 36 -18.33 20.26 7.94
CA ALA A 36 -17.54 20.90 6.91
C ALA A 36 -17.41 20.10 5.61
N GLY A 37 -17.89 18.83 5.55
CA GLY A 37 -17.56 18.00 4.40
C GLY A 37 -16.05 17.96 4.07
N TRP A 38 -15.24 18.52 4.96
CA TRP A 38 -13.80 18.60 4.83
C TRP A 38 -13.21 17.21 5.08
N ARG A 39 -13.33 16.39 4.06
CA ARG A 39 -12.49 15.22 3.98
C ARG A 39 -11.11 15.74 3.58
N PRO A 40 -10.08 15.62 4.45
CA PRO A 40 -8.73 15.89 3.99
C PRO A 40 -8.57 15.10 2.70
N ALA A 41 -8.13 15.77 1.62
CA ALA A 41 -7.80 15.08 0.39
C ALA A 41 -6.92 13.90 0.79
N ALA A 42 -7.36 12.69 0.50
CA ALA A 42 -6.57 11.52 0.82
C ALA A 42 -5.20 11.79 0.16
N ASN A 43 -4.14 11.87 0.97
CA ASN A 43 -2.78 11.98 0.48
C ASN A 43 -2.39 10.63 -0.16
N ALA A 44 -3.22 10.15 -1.07
CA ALA A 44 -2.95 9.00 -1.88
C ALA A 44 -1.96 9.44 -2.95
N HIS A 45 -0.71 9.03 -2.80
CA HIS A 45 0.32 9.21 -3.82
C HIS A 45 0.11 8.22 -4.99
N GLY A 46 -1.13 8.02 -5.43
CA GLY A 46 -1.50 7.10 -6.50
C GLY A 46 -2.93 7.28 -6.94
N LEU A 47 -3.24 6.77 -8.12
CA LEU A 47 -4.60 6.74 -8.67
C LEU A 47 -5.24 5.40 -8.32
N LEU A 48 -6.39 5.46 -7.66
CA LEU A 48 -7.21 4.27 -7.46
C LEU A 48 -7.94 3.94 -8.77
N ILE A 49 -7.83 2.69 -9.21
CA ILE A 49 -8.54 2.22 -10.40
C ILE A 49 -10.00 1.91 -10.00
N GLU A 50 -10.91 2.75 -10.46
CA GLU A 50 -12.35 2.56 -10.30
C GLU A 50 -13.03 2.47 -11.68
N PRO A 51 -13.83 1.44 -11.93
CA PRO A 51 -14.17 0.30 -11.06
C PRO A 51 -13.01 -0.69 -10.91
N PRO A 52 -12.98 -1.48 -9.81
CA PRO A 52 -11.97 -2.52 -9.61
C PRO A 52 -12.00 -3.53 -10.76
N ARG A 53 -10.82 -3.87 -11.28
CA ARG A 53 -10.68 -4.82 -12.41
C ARG A 53 -10.17 -6.16 -11.89
N THR A 54 -10.75 -7.23 -12.39
CA THR A 54 -10.23 -8.58 -12.14
C THR A 54 -9.01 -8.81 -13.01
N LEU A 55 -7.89 -9.21 -12.41
CA LEU A 55 -6.69 -9.59 -13.16
C LEU A 55 -6.88 -10.98 -13.79
N VAL A 56 -6.62 -11.06 -15.08
CA VAL A 56 -6.60 -12.34 -15.81
C VAL A 56 -5.15 -12.76 -15.95
N VAL A 57 -4.73 -13.78 -15.18
CA VAL A 57 -3.36 -14.31 -15.22
C VAL A 57 -3.25 -15.27 -16.42
N ALA A 58 -2.64 -14.80 -17.49
CA ALA A 58 -2.39 -15.60 -18.69
C ALA A 58 -0.99 -15.30 -19.24
N GLY A 59 -0.32 -16.29 -19.79
CA GLY A 59 0.99 -16.12 -20.43
C GLY A 59 2.12 -15.71 -19.49
N VAL A 60 2.01 -16.04 -18.20
CA VAL A 60 2.97 -15.66 -17.15
C VAL A 60 3.68 -16.91 -16.64
N LEU A 61 4.99 -16.83 -16.57
CA LEU A 61 5.86 -17.89 -16.05
C LEU A 61 6.47 -17.49 -14.71
N LEU A 62 6.66 -18.46 -13.84
CA LEU A 62 7.46 -18.34 -12.63
C LEU A 62 8.96 -18.32 -12.99
N ALA A 63 9.82 -17.94 -12.06
CA ALA A 63 11.27 -17.92 -12.26
C ALA A 63 11.87 -19.29 -12.65
N ASP A 64 11.20 -20.38 -12.28
CA ASP A 64 11.57 -21.75 -12.64
C ASP A 64 11.05 -22.20 -14.03
N GLY A 65 10.41 -21.31 -14.77
CA GLY A 65 9.85 -21.55 -16.10
C GLY A 65 8.50 -22.25 -16.13
N ARG A 66 7.92 -22.58 -14.98
CA ARG A 66 6.56 -23.15 -14.91
C ARG A 66 5.51 -22.05 -15.11
N THR A 67 4.38 -22.39 -15.68
CA THR A 67 3.24 -21.48 -15.79
C THR A 67 2.76 -21.05 -14.40
N ALA A 68 2.58 -19.76 -14.20
CA ALA A 68 2.04 -19.25 -12.96
C ALA A 68 0.56 -19.67 -12.81
N PRO A 69 0.16 -20.18 -11.64
CA PRO A 69 -1.25 -20.53 -11.41
C PRO A 69 -2.11 -19.27 -11.37
N ALA A 70 -3.38 -19.36 -11.74
CA ALA A 70 -4.33 -18.24 -11.68
C ALA A 70 -4.43 -17.64 -10.26
N SER A 71 -4.25 -18.48 -9.23
CA SER A 71 -4.24 -18.10 -7.82
C SER A 71 -2.94 -17.42 -7.34
N VAL A 72 -2.00 -17.14 -8.24
CA VAL A 72 -0.69 -16.56 -7.86
C VAL A 72 -0.79 -15.24 -7.09
N PHE A 73 -1.86 -14.50 -7.28
CA PHE A 73 -2.13 -13.23 -6.57
C PHE A 73 -3.09 -13.37 -5.39
N GLU A 74 -3.57 -14.56 -5.08
CA GLU A 74 -4.54 -14.77 -4.00
C GLU A 74 -3.89 -14.77 -2.61
N GLY A 75 -4.68 -14.42 -1.60
CA GLY A 75 -4.34 -14.52 -0.18
C GLY A 75 -3.40 -13.45 0.37
N LYS A 76 -2.70 -12.69 -0.48
CA LYS A 76 -1.79 -11.61 -0.04
C LYS A 76 -1.97 -10.36 -0.89
N TRP A 77 -1.69 -9.22 -0.30
CA TRP A 77 -1.49 -7.98 -1.04
C TRP A 77 -0.21 -8.08 -1.87
N SER A 78 -0.27 -7.74 -3.14
CA SER A 78 0.87 -7.82 -4.03
C SER A 78 1.31 -6.43 -4.46
N LEU A 79 2.55 -6.06 -4.13
CA LEU A 79 3.23 -4.88 -4.66
C LEU A 79 3.89 -5.29 -5.97
N VAL A 80 3.26 -4.97 -7.10
CA VAL A 80 3.74 -5.37 -8.43
C VAL A 80 4.55 -4.23 -9.03
N HIS A 81 5.78 -4.54 -9.46
CA HIS A 81 6.60 -3.66 -10.26
C HIS A 81 6.75 -4.23 -11.67
N PRO A 82 6.08 -3.65 -12.69
CA PRO A 82 6.30 -4.03 -14.08
C PRO A 82 7.62 -3.40 -14.56
N ALA A 83 8.54 -4.24 -15.04
CA ALA A 83 9.82 -3.83 -15.58
C ALA A 83 9.97 -4.27 -17.04
N ALA A 84 10.20 -3.35 -17.96
CA ALA A 84 10.52 -3.68 -19.34
C ALA A 84 11.95 -4.21 -19.48
N VAL A 85 12.87 -3.67 -18.67
CA VAL A 85 14.29 -4.03 -18.61
C VAL A 85 14.68 -4.13 -17.14
N CYS A 86 15.51 -5.10 -16.82
CA CYS A 86 16.09 -5.24 -15.47
C CYS A 86 17.48 -4.61 -15.44
N ASP A 87 17.51 -3.36 -15.06
CA ASP A 87 18.69 -2.55 -14.88
C ASP A 87 18.92 -2.21 -13.40
N GLU A 88 19.96 -1.44 -13.14
CA GLU A 88 20.32 -0.95 -11.80
C GLU A 88 19.16 -0.16 -11.14
N ARG A 89 18.35 0.53 -11.96
CA ARG A 89 17.19 1.27 -11.48
C ARG A 89 16.09 0.33 -10.98
N THR A 90 15.89 -0.79 -11.64
CA THR A 90 14.97 -1.85 -11.20
C THR A 90 15.43 -2.43 -9.86
N GLU A 91 16.74 -2.68 -9.70
CA GLU A 91 17.31 -3.15 -8.43
C GLU A 91 17.06 -2.14 -7.29
N ALA A 92 17.35 -0.87 -7.52
CA ALA A 92 17.13 0.20 -6.53
C ALA A 92 15.66 0.30 -6.09
N LEU A 93 14.73 0.15 -7.05
CA LEU A 93 13.29 0.14 -6.78
C LEU A 93 12.87 -1.10 -5.95
N LEU A 94 13.39 -2.27 -6.26
CA LEU A 94 13.11 -3.47 -5.49
C LEU A 94 13.60 -3.35 -4.04
N ASP A 95 14.75 -2.70 -3.82
CA ASP A 95 15.26 -2.39 -2.49
C ASP A 95 14.36 -1.38 -1.76
N GLU A 96 13.82 -0.39 -2.46
CA GLU A 96 12.85 0.55 -1.88
C GLU A 96 11.56 -0.17 -1.48
N LEU A 97 11.01 -1.03 -2.35
CA LEU A 97 9.85 -1.85 -2.03
C LEU A 97 10.09 -2.80 -0.85
N ALA A 98 11.34 -3.28 -0.67
CA ALA A 98 11.71 -4.05 0.50
C ALA A 98 11.59 -3.22 1.78
N ARG A 99 12.11 -1.99 1.76
CA ARG A 99 11.99 -1.05 2.90
C ARG A 99 10.54 -0.69 3.20
N VAL A 100 9.74 -0.43 2.17
CA VAL A 100 8.29 -0.17 2.33
C VAL A 100 7.60 -1.35 3.00
N ARG A 101 7.90 -2.58 2.57
CA ARG A 101 7.30 -3.78 3.17
C ARG A 101 7.67 -3.91 4.65
N VAL A 102 8.92 -3.72 5.02
CA VAL A 102 9.38 -3.74 6.42
C VAL A 102 8.68 -2.65 7.24
N ALA A 103 8.45 -1.47 6.67
CA ALA A 103 7.76 -0.37 7.34
C ALA A 103 6.29 -0.69 7.70
N LEU A 104 5.68 -1.70 7.08
CA LEU A 104 4.34 -2.19 7.43
C LEU A 104 4.28 -2.93 8.77
N GLY A 105 5.43 -3.30 9.35
CA GLY A 105 5.55 -3.94 10.65
C GLY A 105 4.73 -5.24 10.75
N LYS A 106 3.72 -5.26 11.62
CA LYS A 106 2.88 -6.46 11.82
C LYS A 106 2.14 -6.96 10.56
N ASP A 107 1.91 -6.10 9.60
CA ASP A 107 1.21 -6.44 8.35
C ASP A 107 2.18 -6.86 7.22
N GLU A 108 3.49 -6.89 7.49
CA GLU A 108 4.54 -7.30 6.54
C GLU A 108 4.27 -8.68 5.91
N SER A 109 3.84 -9.64 6.70
CA SER A 109 3.57 -11.02 6.24
C SER A 109 2.39 -11.13 5.27
N ARG A 110 1.51 -10.12 5.28
CA ARG A 110 0.32 -10.04 4.41
C ARG A 110 0.64 -9.44 3.04
N VAL A 111 1.83 -8.85 2.87
CA VAL A 111 2.26 -8.18 1.66
C VAL A 111 3.42 -8.93 1.04
N ARG A 112 3.36 -9.20 -0.27
CA ARG A 112 4.47 -9.73 -1.05
C ARG A 112 4.88 -8.73 -2.12
N ARG A 113 6.13 -8.80 -2.53
CA ARG A 113 6.66 -8.04 -3.66
C ARG A 113 6.68 -8.92 -4.90
N VAL A 114 6.34 -8.32 -6.03
CA VAL A 114 6.28 -9.01 -7.32
C VAL A 114 7.04 -8.20 -8.36
N LEU A 115 8.06 -8.78 -8.95
CA LEU A 115 8.69 -8.25 -10.15
C LEU A 115 8.04 -8.91 -11.37
N LEU A 116 7.42 -8.12 -12.22
CA LEU A 116 6.82 -8.59 -13.46
C LEU A 116 7.64 -8.06 -14.65
N HIS A 117 8.22 -8.95 -15.47
CA HIS A 117 9.07 -8.52 -16.56
C HIS A 117 8.68 -9.15 -17.91
N ALA A 118 9.03 -8.45 -19.00
CA ALA A 118 8.73 -8.84 -20.38
C ALA A 118 9.84 -9.71 -21.06
N GLY A 119 10.70 -10.37 -20.27
CA GLY A 119 11.64 -11.37 -20.80
C GLY A 119 13.14 -11.03 -20.71
N ALA A 120 13.53 -9.78 -20.48
CA ALA A 120 14.95 -9.40 -20.46
C ALA A 120 15.64 -9.59 -19.09
N CYS A 121 14.99 -10.25 -18.13
CA CYS A 121 15.49 -10.37 -16.77
C CYS A 121 15.87 -11.81 -16.43
N SER A 122 17.00 -12.00 -15.76
CA SER A 122 17.33 -13.27 -15.14
C SER A 122 16.55 -13.45 -13.85
N GLY A 123 15.34 -13.98 -13.93
CA GLY A 123 14.43 -14.15 -12.79
C GLY A 123 15.05 -14.94 -11.65
N VAL A 124 15.86 -15.94 -11.96
CA VAL A 124 16.55 -16.77 -10.95
C VAL A 124 17.51 -15.95 -10.10
N THR A 125 18.22 -14.98 -10.71
CA THR A 125 19.20 -14.17 -9.96
C THR A 125 18.51 -13.24 -8.94
N PHE A 126 17.38 -12.64 -9.31
CA PHE A 126 16.62 -11.79 -8.40
C PHE A 126 15.98 -12.59 -7.26
N GLN A 127 15.39 -13.73 -7.56
CA GLN A 127 14.73 -14.55 -6.55
C GLN A 127 15.70 -15.22 -5.59
N SER A 128 16.94 -15.53 -6.02
CA SER A 128 17.96 -16.07 -5.14
C SER A 128 18.50 -15.09 -4.11
N ARG A 129 18.47 -13.78 -4.42
CA ARG A 129 18.83 -12.70 -3.49
C ARG A 129 17.77 -12.42 -2.44
N ASP A 130 16.51 -12.67 -2.77
CA ASP A 130 15.38 -12.26 -1.95
C ASP A 130 14.26 -13.30 -2.03
N ALA A 131 14.18 -14.14 -1.00
CA ALA A 131 13.17 -15.20 -0.91
C ALA A 131 11.72 -14.70 -0.89
N ASP A 132 11.52 -13.43 -0.52
CA ASP A 132 10.18 -12.82 -0.45
C ASP A 132 9.75 -12.13 -1.75
N LEU A 133 10.64 -12.08 -2.75
CA LEU A 133 10.36 -11.52 -4.05
C LEU A 133 9.81 -12.62 -4.99
N LEU A 134 8.60 -12.44 -5.47
CA LEU A 134 8.04 -13.27 -6.53
C LEU A 134 8.43 -12.67 -7.88
N VAL A 135 9.14 -13.43 -8.70
CA VAL A 135 9.50 -13.00 -10.06
C VAL A 135 8.60 -13.71 -11.06
N LEU A 136 7.96 -12.91 -11.91
CA LEU A 136 7.05 -13.35 -12.96
C LEU A 136 7.52 -12.85 -14.32
N ALA A 137 7.62 -13.75 -15.28
CA ALA A 137 7.97 -13.45 -16.67
C ALA A 137 6.73 -13.51 -17.55
N ALA A 138 6.35 -12.39 -18.14
CA ALA A 138 5.24 -12.28 -19.09
C ALA A 138 5.78 -12.53 -20.53
N THR A 139 6.27 -13.73 -20.79
CA THR A 139 6.94 -14.09 -22.05
C THR A 139 6.22 -15.17 -22.85
N ALA A 140 5.21 -15.80 -22.26
CA ALA A 140 4.40 -16.79 -22.95
C ALA A 140 3.23 -16.12 -23.70
N THR A 141 2.55 -16.89 -24.53
CA THR A 141 1.37 -16.43 -25.28
C THR A 141 0.33 -15.81 -24.34
N GLY A 142 -0.03 -14.54 -24.52
CA GLY A 142 -0.92 -13.79 -23.65
C GLY A 142 -0.19 -12.97 -22.54
N GLY A 143 1.13 -13.02 -22.46
CA GLY A 143 1.91 -12.23 -21.52
C GLY A 143 1.81 -10.73 -21.76
N ASP A 144 1.77 -10.29 -23.01
CA ASP A 144 1.58 -8.89 -23.38
C ASP A 144 0.20 -8.37 -22.94
N ASP A 145 -0.84 -9.19 -23.08
CA ASP A 145 -2.19 -8.87 -22.61
C ASP A 145 -2.23 -8.78 -21.08
N PHE A 146 -1.46 -9.59 -20.39
CA PHE A 146 -1.31 -9.50 -18.94
C PHE A 146 -0.60 -8.21 -18.53
N LEU A 147 0.51 -7.86 -19.17
CA LEU A 147 1.23 -6.61 -18.94
C LEU A 147 0.37 -5.37 -19.20
N ALA A 148 -0.47 -5.40 -20.23
CA ALA A 148 -1.36 -4.30 -20.60
C ALA A 148 -2.43 -4.02 -19.53
N GLN A 149 -2.67 -4.94 -18.59
CA GLN A 149 -3.56 -4.70 -17.46
C GLN A 149 -2.96 -3.75 -16.43
N PHE A 150 -1.63 -3.52 -16.46
CA PHE A 150 -0.92 -2.59 -15.61
C PHE A 150 -0.66 -1.30 -16.38
N PRO A 151 -1.45 -0.22 -16.18
CA PRO A 151 -1.24 1.02 -16.89
C PRO A 151 0.13 1.62 -16.54
N PRO A 152 0.80 2.28 -17.49
CA PRO A 152 2.02 3.01 -17.22
C PRO A 152 1.73 4.12 -16.20
N ALA A 153 2.73 4.46 -15.39
CA ALA A 153 2.62 5.60 -14.49
C ALA A 153 2.37 6.90 -15.29
N ALA A 154 1.47 7.73 -14.79
CA ALA A 154 1.01 8.93 -15.49
C ALA A 154 2.12 9.96 -15.79
N ASP A 155 3.26 9.89 -15.10
CA ASP A 155 4.30 10.92 -15.12
C ASP A 155 5.63 10.43 -15.73
N GLY A 156 5.64 9.34 -16.50
CA GLY A 156 6.90 8.76 -17.02
C GLY A 156 7.81 8.19 -15.91
N ALA A 157 7.40 8.28 -14.67
CA ALA A 157 8.02 7.53 -13.59
C ALA A 157 7.77 6.03 -13.82
N PRO A 158 8.70 5.15 -13.44
CA PRO A 158 8.46 3.73 -13.55
C PRO A 158 7.16 3.43 -12.81
N ALA A 159 6.22 2.74 -13.49
CA ALA A 159 4.95 2.37 -12.92
C ALA A 159 5.21 1.55 -11.65
N SER A 160 5.27 2.25 -10.55
CA SER A 160 5.52 1.63 -9.28
C SER A 160 4.19 1.32 -8.62
N THR A 161 3.97 0.06 -8.42
CA THR A 161 3.26 -0.44 -7.26
C THR A 161 1.74 -0.43 -7.35
N TRP A 162 1.20 -1.51 -7.84
CA TRP A 162 -0.20 -1.85 -7.67
C TRP A 162 -0.38 -2.83 -6.52
N SER A 163 -1.29 -2.52 -5.63
CA SER A 163 -1.72 -3.46 -4.60
C SER A 163 -3.02 -4.11 -5.07
N THR A 164 -3.00 -5.38 -5.33
CA THR A 164 -4.20 -6.14 -5.70
C THR A 164 -4.45 -7.21 -4.65
N ARG A 165 -5.59 -7.14 -4.00
CA ARG A 165 -6.12 -8.25 -3.22
C ARG A 165 -7.24 -8.88 -4.03
N MET A 166 -7.03 -10.10 -4.52
CA MET A 166 -8.15 -10.90 -4.98
C MET A 166 -8.86 -11.48 -3.75
N ALA A 167 -10.10 -11.06 -3.55
CA ALA A 167 -10.98 -11.71 -2.58
C ALA A 167 -11.44 -13.04 -3.18
N THR A 168 -11.35 -14.09 -2.40
CA THR A 168 -12.09 -15.34 -2.59
C THR A 168 -13.58 -15.10 -2.49
#